data_a267ddee0c377d845af7440456e3c578
#
_entry.id   a267ddee0c377d845af7440456e3c578
#
_cell.length_a   1.000
_cell.length_b   1.000
_cell.length_c   1.000
_cell.angle_alpha   90.00
_cell.angle_beta   90.00
_cell.angle_gamma   90.00
#
_symmetry.space_group_name_H-M   'P 1'
#
loop_
_entity.id
_entity.type
_entity.pdbx_description
1 polymer ?
#
loop_
_entity_poly.entity_id
_entity_poly.type
_entity_poly.pdbx_seq_one_letter_code
_entity_poly.pdbx_strand_id
1 'polypeptide(L)'
;MARTGRRPGQTQTREGILAAARNQFAERGYGGATIRGIAAEAGVNPALVHHFFGSKDQVFVAALNLPFNPSVLVDSIVEGPRDQIGRRIVRLFLGLWQHSETRAPFLALLRSVANSPEVAQQLRTFMETAVLAKVAAALNLPTLRLTAAASQMMGLAMVRYVLAAEPMASASDDEVADLIAPVIQHYFDA
;
A
#
# COMPACT_ATOMS: atom_id res chain seq x y z
N MET A 1 -11.06 32.53 -20.37
CA MET A 1 -10.10 31.70 -19.60
C MET A 1 -10.14 30.27 -20.12
N ALA A 2 -9.11 29.87 -20.84
CA ALA A 2 -9.05 28.55 -21.50
C ALA A 2 -8.74 27.45 -20.47
N ARG A 3 -9.65 26.47 -20.34
CA ARG A 3 -9.43 25.22 -19.58
C ARG A 3 -8.35 24.43 -20.32
N THR A 4 -7.21 24.26 -19.67
CA THR A 4 -6.09 23.44 -20.17
C THR A 4 -6.53 21.96 -20.16
N GLY A 5 -7.09 21.50 -21.27
CA GLY A 5 -7.50 20.10 -21.48
C GLY A 5 -6.28 19.19 -21.47
N ARG A 6 -6.28 18.19 -20.59
CA ARG A 6 -5.34 17.07 -20.56
C ARG A 6 -5.33 16.41 -21.95
N ARG A 7 -4.15 16.37 -22.63
CA ARG A 7 -4.03 15.82 -23.99
C ARG A 7 -4.51 14.37 -24.04
N PRO A 8 -5.46 13.99 -24.92
CA PRO A 8 -6.04 12.64 -25.00
C PRO A 8 -4.98 11.52 -25.11
N GLY A 9 -3.86 11.74 -25.80
CA GLY A 9 -2.79 10.76 -25.96
C GLY A 9 -2.05 10.37 -24.67
N GLN A 10 -1.95 11.26 -23.68
CA GLN A 10 -1.27 10.94 -22.42
C GLN A 10 -2.09 10.00 -21.52
N THR A 11 -3.41 10.14 -21.52
CA THR A 11 -4.31 9.26 -20.76
C THR A 11 -4.30 7.86 -21.35
N GLN A 12 -4.40 7.72 -22.67
CA GLN A 12 -4.35 6.42 -23.36
C GLN A 12 -3.01 5.70 -23.13
N THR A 13 -1.89 6.43 -23.20
CA THR A 13 -0.58 5.85 -22.93
C THR A 13 -0.45 5.36 -21.49
N ARG A 14 -0.92 6.13 -20.50
CA ARG A 14 -0.90 5.74 -19.10
C ARG A 14 -1.74 4.48 -18.85
N GLU A 15 -2.91 4.41 -19.44
CA GLU A 15 -3.81 3.22 -19.33
C GLU A 15 -3.20 2.00 -20.02
N GLY A 16 -2.56 2.15 -21.18
CA GLY A 16 -1.83 1.09 -21.86
C GLY A 16 -0.68 0.52 -21.02
N ILE A 17 0.09 1.39 -20.37
CA ILE A 17 1.15 0.97 -19.45
C ILE A 17 0.55 0.19 -18.26
N LEU A 18 -0.58 0.64 -17.68
CA LEU A 18 -1.21 -0.07 -16.56
C LEU A 18 -1.79 -1.42 -16.99
N ALA A 19 -2.33 -1.55 -18.19
CA ALA A 19 -2.80 -2.83 -18.72
C ALA A 19 -1.64 -3.82 -18.88
N ALA A 20 -0.54 -3.41 -19.52
CA ALA A 20 0.68 -4.20 -19.63
C ALA A 20 1.28 -4.55 -18.27
N ALA A 21 1.24 -3.63 -17.32
CA ALA A 21 1.72 -3.87 -15.96
C ALA A 21 0.90 -4.96 -15.26
N ARG A 22 -0.43 -4.94 -15.37
CA ARG A 22 -1.30 -5.99 -14.80
C ARG A 22 -0.96 -7.37 -15.37
N ASN A 23 -0.76 -7.48 -16.69
CA ASN A 23 -0.38 -8.74 -17.33
C ASN A 23 0.99 -9.22 -16.85
N GLN A 24 2.01 -8.36 -16.85
CA GLN A 24 3.37 -8.70 -16.37
C GLN A 24 3.37 -9.14 -14.91
N PHE A 25 2.60 -8.47 -14.05
CA PHE A 25 2.48 -8.87 -12.64
C PHE A 25 1.68 -10.17 -12.49
N ALA A 26 0.66 -10.41 -13.29
CA ALA A 26 -0.11 -11.66 -13.29
C ALA A 26 0.74 -12.86 -13.72
N GLU A 27 1.52 -12.72 -14.80
CA GLU A 27 2.30 -13.81 -15.38
C GLU A 27 3.60 -14.10 -14.61
N ARG A 28 4.29 -13.05 -14.14
CA ARG A 28 5.66 -13.14 -13.58
C ARG A 28 5.76 -12.82 -12.10
N GLY A 29 4.64 -12.48 -11.50
CA GLY A 29 4.60 -11.97 -10.12
C GLY A 29 5.30 -10.61 -9.98
N TYR A 30 5.18 -10.01 -8.79
CA TYR A 30 5.86 -8.74 -8.51
C TYR A 30 7.40 -8.85 -8.65
N GLY A 31 8.01 -9.93 -8.19
CA GLY A 31 9.46 -10.13 -8.24
C GLY A 31 10.01 -10.20 -9.66
N GLY A 32 9.35 -10.95 -10.55
CA GLY A 32 9.80 -11.23 -11.92
C GLY A 32 9.46 -10.14 -12.95
N ALA A 33 8.45 -9.31 -12.70
CA ALA A 33 8.10 -8.19 -13.57
C ALA A 33 9.18 -7.09 -13.55
N THR A 34 9.42 -6.45 -14.69
CA THR A 34 10.41 -5.37 -14.80
C THR A 34 9.82 -4.18 -15.55
N ILE A 35 10.34 -2.96 -15.29
CA ILE A 35 9.95 -1.75 -16.03
C ILE A 35 10.20 -1.91 -17.53
N ARG A 36 11.30 -2.57 -17.93
CA ARG A 36 11.59 -2.85 -19.35
C ARG A 36 10.57 -3.80 -19.97
N GLY A 37 10.17 -4.87 -19.25
CA GLY A 37 9.14 -5.81 -19.69
C GLY A 37 7.78 -5.12 -19.87
N ILE A 38 7.37 -4.34 -18.90
CA ILE A 38 6.12 -3.53 -18.94
C ILE A 38 6.14 -2.56 -20.12
N ALA A 39 7.25 -1.85 -20.32
CA ALA A 39 7.39 -0.91 -21.42
C ALA A 39 7.33 -1.60 -22.79
N ALA A 40 8.01 -2.75 -22.96
CA ALA A 40 8.01 -3.53 -24.18
C ALA A 40 6.59 -4.02 -24.53
N GLU A 41 5.86 -4.54 -23.55
CA GLU A 41 4.49 -4.99 -23.73
C GLU A 41 3.52 -3.85 -24.03
N ALA A 42 3.71 -2.68 -23.41
CA ALA A 42 2.93 -1.48 -23.69
C ALA A 42 3.31 -0.78 -25.00
N GLY A 43 4.36 -1.23 -25.70
CA GLY A 43 4.87 -0.59 -26.91
C GLY A 43 5.45 0.81 -26.68
N VAL A 44 6.02 1.08 -25.50
CA VAL A 44 6.56 2.39 -25.13
C VAL A 44 8.04 2.31 -24.71
N ASN A 45 8.70 3.47 -24.65
CA ASN A 45 10.03 3.56 -24.08
C ASN A 45 9.99 3.41 -22.55
N PRO A 46 10.91 2.65 -21.90
CA PRO A 46 11.00 2.56 -20.44
C PRO A 46 11.07 3.91 -19.71
N ALA A 47 11.70 4.93 -20.32
CA ALA A 47 11.71 6.29 -19.77
C ALA A 47 10.30 6.87 -19.62
N LEU A 48 9.35 6.48 -20.47
CA LEU A 48 7.97 6.94 -20.37
C LEU A 48 7.24 6.29 -19.18
N VAL A 49 7.53 5.04 -18.87
CA VAL A 49 7.02 4.37 -17.66
C VAL A 49 7.55 5.09 -16.41
N HIS A 50 8.84 5.41 -16.38
CA HIS A 50 9.42 6.20 -15.28
C HIS A 50 8.82 7.61 -15.19
N HIS A 51 8.55 8.24 -16.32
CA HIS A 51 7.92 9.56 -16.35
C HIS A 51 6.51 9.56 -15.71
N PHE A 52 5.70 8.54 -15.98
CA PHE A 52 4.33 8.44 -15.46
C PHE A 52 4.25 7.96 -14.02
N PHE A 53 5.16 7.07 -13.61
CA PHE A 53 5.03 6.35 -12.35
C PHE A 53 6.26 6.44 -11.42
N GLY A 54 7.42 6.81 -11.93
CA GLY A 54 8.65 6.93 -11.14
C GLY A 54 9.34 5.59 -10.88
N SER A 55 8.68 4.63 -10.26
CA SER A 55 9.28 3.34 -9.87
C SER A 55 8.37 2.15 -10.16
N LYS A 56 8.93 0.93 -10.11
CA LYS A 56 8.16 -0.31 -10.23
C LYS A 56 7.11 -0.44 -9.10
N ASP A 57 7.46 0.00 -7.89
CA ASP A 57 6.54 0.01 -6.75
C ASP A 57 5.31 0.88 -7.05
N GLN A 58 5.52 2.06 -7.62
CA GLN A 58 4.43 2.97 -8.02
C GLN A 58 3.59 2.43 -9.18
N VAL A 59 4.21 1.73 -10.15
CA VAL A 59 3.47 1.03 -11.21
C VAL A 59 2.58 -0.05 -10.60
N PHE A 60 3.09 -0.83 -9.64
CA PHE A 60 2.33 -1.89 -8.98
C PHE A 60 1.15 -1.32 -8.18
N VAL A 61 1.38 -0.28 -7.38
CA VAL A 61 0.33 0.45 -6.66
C VAL A 61 -0.77 0.91 -7.60
N ALA A 62 -0.40 1.54 -8.71
CA ALA A 62 -1.37 2.05 -9.69
C ALA A 62 -2.09 0.92 -10.45
N ALA A 63 -1.39 -0.18 -10.79
CA ALA A 63 -1.97 -1.32 -11.50
C ALA A 63 -3.00 -2.06 -10.66
N LEU A 64 -2.75 -2.24 -9.37
CA LEU A 64 -3.66 -2.88 -8.42
C LEU A 64 -4.59 -1.90 -7.69
N ASN A 65 -4.50 -0.61 -8.03
CA ASN A 65 -5.27 0.45 -7.37
C ASN A 65 -5.15 0.38 -5.83
N LEU A 66 -3.91 0.18 -5.33
CA LEU A 66 -3.67 0.14 -3.89
C LEU A 66 -3.92 1.53 -3.29
N PRO A 67 -4.58 1.61 -2.12
CA PRO A 67 -4.97 2.89 -1.51
C PRO A 67 -3.83 3.57 -0.74
N PHE A 68 -2.58 3.14 -0.95
CA PHE A 68 -1.41 3.69 -0.26
C PHE A 68 -0.19 3.74 -1.16
N ASN A 69 0.72 4.65 -0.85
CA ASN A 69 2.02 4.76 -1.47
C ASN A 69 3.08 4.15 -0.52
N PRO A 70 3.82 3.09 -0.93
CA PRO A 70 4.78 2.42 -0.07
C PRO A 70 5.93 3.34 0.39
N SER A 71 6.40 4.27 -0.44
CA SER A 71 7.44 5.21 -0.03
C SER A 71 6.93 6.16 1.07
N VAL A 72 5.73 6.74 0.89
CA VAL A 72 5.12 7.59 1.92
C VAL A 72 4.87 6.82 3.22
N LEU A 73 4.44 5.55 3.12
CA LEU A 73 4.24 4.70 4.28
C LEU A 73 5.56 4.44 5.03
N VAL A 74 6.62 4.08 4.30
CA VAL A 74 7.96 3.85 4.88
C VAL A 74 8.48 5.12 5.55
N ASP A 75 8.46 6.25 4.83
CA ASP A 75 8.94 7.55 5.35
C ASP A 75 8.16 7.95 6.61
N SER A 76 6.83 7.79 6.59
CA SER A 76 5.98 8.11 7.75
C SER A 76 6.24 7.22 8.97
N ILE A 77 6.70 5.99 8.78
CA ILE A 77 7.10 5.10 9.89
C ILE A 77 8.50 5.46 10.39
N VAL A 78 9.43 5.71 9.47
CA VAL A 78 10.86 5.89 9.79
C VAL A 78 11.18 7.30 10.29
N GLU A 79 10.54 8.31 9.71
CA GLU A 79 10.80 9.71 10.05
C GLU A 79 10.09 10.12 11.35
N GLY A 80 10.80 10.92 12.16
CA GLY A 80 10.30 11.45 13.43
C GLY A 80 10.67 10.62 14.66
N PRO A 81 10.14 10.99 15.85
CA PRO A 81 10.49 10.36 17.12
C PRO A 81 10.16 8.88 17.16
N ARG A 82 11.11 8.06 17.61
CA ARG A 82 10.97 6.59 17.65
C ARG A 82 9.86 6.12 18.59
N ASP A 83 9.66 6.82 19.70
CA ASP A 83 8.62 6.57 20.71
C ASP A 83 7.19 6.88 20.22
N GLN A 84 7.05 7.44 19.00
CA GLN A 84 5.77 7.77 18.40
C GLN A 84 5.44 6.94 17.13
N ILE A 85 6.26 5.95 16.80
CA ILE A 85 6.03 5.10 15.61
C ILE A 85 4.64 4.44 15.67
N GLY A 86 4.29 3.85 16.82
CA GLY A 86 3.00 3.20 16.99
C GLY A 86 1.82 4.14 16.72
N ARG A 87 1.88 5.36 17.24
CA ARG A 87 0.83 6.36 17.02
C ARG A 87 0.76 6.81 15.56
N ARG A 88 1.91 7.00 14.90
CA ARG A 88 1.94 7.34 13.47
C ARG A 88 1.32 6.24 12.61
N ILE A 89 1.69 4.98 12.85
CA ILE A 89 1.14 3.84 12.10
C ILE A 89 -0.38 3.76 12.25
N VAL A 90 -0.88 3.83 13.48
CA VAL A 90 -2.33 3.76 13.75
C VAL A 90 -3.07 4.92 13.09
N ARG A 91 -2.56 6.15 13.20
CA ARG A 91 -3.17 7.33 12.56
C ARG A 91 -3.19 7.23 11.04
N LEU A 92 -2.09 6.83 10.43
CA LEU A 92 -2.02 6.60 8.98
C LEU A 92 -3.04 5.56 8.54
N PHE A 93 -3.13 4.46 9.28
CA PHE A 93 -4.05 3.38 8.99
C PHE A 93 -5.51 3.83 9.11
N LEU A 94 -5.90 4.50 10.18
CA LEU A 94 -7.25 5.04 10.35
C LEU A 94 -7.60 6.02 9.23
N GLY A 95 -6.64 6.86 8.82
CA GLY A 95 -6.83 7.80 7.71
C GLY A 95 -7.20 7.14 6.38
N LEU A 96 -6.73 5.90 6.11
CA LEU A 96 -7.12 5.16 4.90
C LEU A 96 -8.61 4.82 4.87
N TRP A 97 -9.28 4.78 6.02
CA TRP A 97 -10.68 4.39 6.14
C TRP A 97 -11.65 5.56 6.22
N GLN A 98 -11.15 6.78 6.48
CA GLN A 98 -11.98 7.98 6.60
C GLN A 98 -12.61 8.40 5.26
N HIS A 99 -11.90 8.16 4.15
CA HIS A 99 -12.34 8.58 2.83
C HIS A 99 -12.83 7.39 1.98
N SER A 100 -13.97 7.56 1.32
CA SER A 100 -14.52 6.53 0.42
C SER A 100 -13.57 6.17 -0.72
N GLU A 101 -12.78 7.12 -1.19
CA GLU A 101 -11.80 6.97 -2.27
C GLU A 101 -10.65 6.01 -1.93
N THR A 102 -10.31 5.86 -0.64
CA THR A 102 -9.29 4.92 -0.16
C THR A 102 -9.89 3.65 0.43
N ARG A 103 -11.03 3.76 1.12
CA ARG A 103 -11.72 2.64 1.76
C ARG A 103 -12.23 1.60 0.76
N ALA A 104 -12.90 2.03 -0.31
CA ALA A 104 -13.47 1.10 -1.28
C ALA A 104 -12.40 0.28 -2.03
N PRO A 105 -11.29 0.84 -2.53
CA PRO A 105 -10.17 0.07 -3.06
C PRO A 105 -9.55 -0.90 -2.05
N PHE A 106 -9.42 -0.50 -0.78
CA PHE A 106 -8.86 -1.36 0.26
C PHE A 106 -9.74 -2.59 0.52
N LEU A 107 -11.06 -2.42 0.62
CA LEU A 107 -12.01 -3.52 0.74
C LEU A 107 -12.00 -4.44 -0.48
N ALA A 108 -11.88 -3.87 -1.69
CA ALA A 108 -11.77 -4.65 -2.92
C ALA A 108 -10.47 -5.47 -2.93
N LEU A 109 -9.34 -4.90 -2.48
CA LEU A 109 -8.07 -5.60 -2.32
C LEU A 109 -8.20 -6.78 -1.35
N LEU A 110 -8.78 -6.56 -0.16
CA LEU A 110 -8.97 -7.63 0.83
C LEU A 110 -9.80 -8.80 0.26
N ARG A 111 -10.87 -8.50 -0.49
CA ARG A 111 -11.67 -9.52 -1.17
C ARG A 111 -10.86 -10.27 -2.24
N SER A 112 -10.05 -9.55 -3.03
CA SER A 112 -9.20 -10.15 -4.05
C SER A 112 -8.15 -11.08 -3.45
N VAL A 113 -7.50 -10.67 -2.36
CA VAL A 113 -6.52 -11.49 -1.61
C VAL A 113 -7.17 -12.75 -1.02
N ALA A 114 -8.39 -12.63 -0.50
CA ALA A 114 -9.11 -13.77 0.06
C ALA A 114 -9.54 -14.79 -1.00
N ASN A 115 -9.79 -14.37 -2.25
CA ASN A 115 -10.31 -15.21 -3.31
C ASN A 115 -9.27 -15.67 -4.35
N SER A 116 -8.04 -15.10 -4.34
CA SER A 116 -6.98 -15.44 -5.30
C SER A 116 -5.64 -15.61 -4.59
N PRO A 117 -5.13 -16.86 -4.52
CA PRO A 117 -3.79 -17.14 -4.03
C PRO A 117 -2.69 -16.37 -4.79
N GLU A 118 -2.88 -16.15 -6.09
CA GLU A 118 -1.95 -15.42 -6.95
C GLU A 118 -1.85 -13.94 -6.52
N VAL A 119 -2.99 -13.29 -6.31
CA VAL A 119 -3.05 -11.90 -5.81
C VAL A 119 -2.45 -11.81 -4.40
N ALA A 120 -2.76 -12.77 -3.54
CA ALA A 120 -2.18 -12.85 -2.20
C ALA A 120 -0.66 -12.96 -2.25
N GLN A 121 -0.12 -13.81 -3.14
CA GLN A 121 1.33 -13.97 -3.31
C GLN A 121 2.00 -12.69 -3.85
N GLN A 122 1.39 -12.03 -4.83
CA GLN A 122 1.91 -10.78 -5.39
C GLN A 122 1.96 -9.67 -4.33
N LEU A 123 0.87 -9.51 -3.59
CA LEU A 123 0.79 -8.50 -2.51
C LEU A 123 1.80 -8.81 -1.39
N ARG A 124 1.94 -10.08 -1.00
CA ARG A 124 2.93 -10.52 -0.01
C ARG A 124 4.33 -10.14 -0.45
N THR A 125 4.76 -10.55 -1.66
CA THR A 125 6.10 -10.24 -2.17
C THR A 125 6.33 -8.73 -2.27
N PHE A 126 5.32 -7.98 -2.69
CA PHE A 126 5.38 -6.52 -2.72
C PHE A 126 5.55 -5.92 -1.31
N MET A 127 4.73 -6.32 -0.35
CA MET A 127 4.84 -5.83 1.03
C MET A 127 6.18 -6.18 1.68
N GLU A 128 6.65 -7.41 1.48
CA GLU A 128 7.95 -7.87 2.00
C GLU A 128 9.11 -7.03 1.46
N THR A 129 9.11 -6.71 0.16
CA THR A 129 10.23 -6.02 -0.49
C THR A 129 10.11 -4.49 -0.48
N ALA A 130 8.92 -3.96 -0.73
CA ALA A 130 8.71 -2.52 -0.89
C ALA A 130 8.47 -1.78 0.44
N VAL A 131 8.04 -2.50 1.49
CA VAL A 131 7.71 -1.90 2.80
C VAL A 131 8.53 -2.53 3.91
N LEU A 132 8.27 -3.82 4.22
CA LEU A 132 8.81 -4.46 5.44
C LEU A 132 10.34 -4.50 5.46
N ALA A 133 10.99 -4.87 4.36
CA ALA A 133 12.46 -4.90 4.30
C ALA A 133 13.07 -3.51 4.48
N LYS A 134 12.45 -2.46 3.93
CA LYS A 134 12.95 -1.09 4.05
C LYS A 134 12.81 -0.57 5.49
N VAL A 135 11.65 -0.78 6.12
CA VAL A 135 11.42 -0.39 7.52
C VAL A 135 12.32 -1.18 8.46
N ALA A 136 12.45 -2.50 8.25
CA ALA A 136 13.33 -3.37 9.04
C ALA A 136 14.79 -2.89 9.01
N ALA A 137 15.30 -2.59 7.81
CA ALA A 137 16.65 -2.07 7.64
C ALA A 137 16.84 -0.69 8.28
N ALA A 138 15.90 0.24 8.08
CA ALA A 138 15.99 1.61 8.60
C ALA A 138 15.93 1.67 10.14
N LEU A 139 15.11 0.81 10.75
CA LEU A 139 14.92 0.79 12.20
C LEU A 139 15.79 -0.27 12.93
N ASN A 140 16.53 -1.09 12.16
CA ASN A 140 17.31 -2.24 12.68
C ASN A 140 16.44 -3.19 13.53
N LEU A 141 15.27 -3.58 12.99
CA LEU A 141 14.31 -4.44 13.68
C LEU A 141 14.09 -5.75 12.91
N PRO A 142 13.83 -6.87 13.61
CA PRO A 142 13.41 -8.11 12.96
C PRO A 142 12.09 -7.93 12.19
N THR A 143 12.03 -8.44 10.97
CA THR A 143 10.83 -8.38 10.12
C THR A 143 9.59 -8.98 10.80
N LEU A 144 9.78 -9.99 11.68
CA LEU A 144 8.69 -10.59 12.46
C LEU A 144 7.93 -9.56 13.30
N ARG A 145 8.62 -8.59 13.93
CA ARG A 145 7.97 -7.53 14.72
C ARG A 145 7.10 -6.63 13.84
N LEU A 146 7.59 -6.30 12.65
CA LEU A 146 6.84 -5.48 11.67
C LEU A 146 5.62 -6.24 11.14
N THR A 147 5.75 -7.53 10.87
CA THR A 147 4.65 -8.39 10.46
C THR A 147 3.60 -8.52 11.56
N ALA A 148 4.03 -8.63 12.83
CA ALA A 148 3.13 -8.64 13.99
C ALA A 148 2.35 -7.32 14.10
N ALA A 149 3.01 -6.17 13.95
CA ALA A 149 2.33 -4.86 13.91
C ALA A 149 1.30 -4.79 12.77
N ALA A 150 1.67 -5.24 11.56
CA ALA A 150 0.77 -5.27 10.41
C ALA A 150 -0.45 -6.18 10.65
N SER A 151 -0.27 -7.33 11.32
CA SER A 151 -1.38 -8.24 11.67
C SER A 151 -2.37 -7.60 12.64
N GLN A 152 -1.90 -6.80 13.61
CA GLN A 152 -2.78 -6.04 14.50
C GLN A 152 -3.62 -5.00 13.74
N MET A 153 -3.00 -4.28 12.78
CA MET A 153 -3.72 -3.32 11.95
C MET A 153 -4.78 -4.01 11.09
N MET A 154 -4.49 -5.19 10.55
CA MET A 154 -5.46 -5.97 9.78
C MET A 154 -6.61 -6.46 10.67
N GLY A 155 -6.32 -6.91 11.90
CA GLY A 155 -7.34 -7.27 12.89
C GLY A 155 -8.25 -6.08 13.24
N LEU A 156 -7.67 -4.91 13.46
CA LEU A 156 -8.44 -3.67 13.67
C LEU A 156 -9.36 -3.35 12.48
N ALA A 157 -8.85 -3.46 11.24
CA ALA A 157 -9.66 -3.27 10.04
C ALA A 157 -10.85 -4.22 9.99
N MET A 158 -10.60 -5.50 10.26
CA MET A 158 -11.64 -6.52 10.22
C MET A 158 -12.74 -6.24 11.24
N VAL A 159 -12.38 -5.96 12.49
CA VAL A 159 -13.35 -5.74 13.59
C VAL A 159 -14.11 -4.44 13.39
N ARG A 160 -13.40 -3.33 13.10
CA ARG A 160 -13.99 -1.99 13.05
C ARG A 160 -14.80 -1.73 11.78
N TYR A 161 -14.28 -2.13 10.61
CA TYR A 161 -14.82 -1.69 9.32
C TYR A 161 -15.49 -2.80 8.51
N VAL A 162 -15.12 -4.07 8.72
CA VAL A 162 -15.72 -5.18 7.97
C VAL A 162 -16.87 -5.81 8.78
N LEU A 163 -16.63 -6.15 10.04
CA LEU A 163 -17.64 -6.70 10.95
C LEU A 163 -18.51 -5.60 11.58
N ALA A 164 -18.01 -4.38 11.63
CA ALA A 164 -18.65 -3.24 12.33
C ALA A 164 -19.06 -3.60 13.76
N ALA A 165 -18.15 -4.26 14.49
CA ALA A 165 -18.43 -4.75 15.84
C ALA A 165 -18.34 -3.61 16.86
N GLU A 166 -19.41 -3.44 17.63
CA GLU A 166 -19.46 -2.45 18.72
C GLU A 166 -18.71 -2.97 19.98
N PRO A 167 -18.10 -2.06 20.77
CA PRO A 167 -18.06 -0.59 20.62
C PRO A 167 -16.95 -0.08 19.67
N MET A 168 -16.12 -0.94 19.13
CA MET A 168 -14.98 -0.56 18.29
C MET A 168 -15.41 0.21 17.02
N ALA A 169 -16.57 -0.13 16.46
CA ALA A 169 -17.06 0.49 15.21
C ALA A 169 -17.41 1.98 15.42
N SER A 170 -18.04 2.33 16.54
CA SER A 170 -18.50 3.69 16.85
C SER A 170 -17.48 4.54 17.63
N ALA A 171 -16.42 3.92 18.18
CA ALA A 171 -15.37 4.65 18.88
C ALA A 171 -14.73 5.71 17.97
N SER A 172 -14.35 6.85 18.52
CA SER A 172 -13.60 7.86 17.77
C SER A 172 -12.21 7.36 17.37
N ASP A 173 -11.63 7.97 16.35
CA ASP A 173 -10.27 7.62 15.93
C ASP A 173 -9.22 7.94 16.99
N ASP A 174 -9.48 8.94 17.85
CA ASP A 174 -8.61 9.27 18.96
C ASP A 174 -8.65 8.18 20.03
N GLU A 175 -9.82 7.73 20.44
CA GLU A 175 -9.98 6.62 21.39
C GLU A 175 -9.31 5.34 20.87
N VAL A 176 -9.51 5.00 19.61
CA VAL A 176 -8.85 3.83 18.98
C VAL A 176 -7.34 4.00 18.95
N ALA A 177 -6.85 5.18 18.57
CA ALA A 177 -5.42 5.45 18.54
C ALA A 177 -4.80 5.38 19.94
N ASP A 178 -5.45 5.89 20.96
CA ASP A 178 -4.94 5.86 22.35
C ASP A 178 -4.89 4.43 22.93
N LEU A 179 -5.81 3.56 22.51
CA LEU A 179 -5.80 2.14 22.92
C LEU A 179 -4.78 1.30 22.13
N ILE A 180 -4.68 1.50 20.84
CA ILE A 180 -3.93 0.60 19.94
C ILE A 180 -2.47 1.05 19.76
N ALA A 181 -2.20 2.37 19.75
CA ALA A 181 -0.86 2.88 19.51
C ALA A 181 0.19 2.35 20.51
N PRO A 182 -0.05 2.24 21.82
CA PRO A 182 0.93 1.66 22.74
C PRO A 182 1.25 0.20 22.44
N VAL A 183 0.25 -0.60 22.01
CA VAL A 183 0.44 -2.00 21.62
C VAL A 183 1.31 -2.09 20.38
N ILE A 184 1.05 -1.26 19.37
CA ILE A 184 1.88 -1.19 18.16
C ILE A 184 3.28 -0.70 18.49
N GLN A 185 3.41 0.32 19.35
CA GLN A 185 4.71 0.87 19.77
C GLN A 185 5.62 -0.21 20.38
N HIS A 186 5.05 -1.11 21.19
CA HIS A 186 5.81 -2.22 21.79
C HIS A 186 6.57 -3.08 20.78
N TYR A 187 6.06 -3.25 19.55
CA TYR A 187 6.79 -3.96 18.50
C TYR A 187 8.02 -3.19 17.98
N PHE A 188 8.08 -1.89 18.21
CA PHE A 188 9.17 -1.00 17.77
C PHE A 188 10.14 -0.63 18.90
N ASP A 189 9.75 -0.88 20.14
CA ASP A 189 10.63 -0.76 21.30
C ASP A 189 11.54 -1.99 21.36
N ALA A 190 12.82 -1.79 21.08
CA ALA A 190 13.82 -2.85 21.07
C ALA A 190 14.65 -2.83 22.35
#